data_e43d224c72c45bda05a8a9e9d3c1fc58
#
_entry.id   e43d224c72c45bda05a8a9e9d3c1fc58
#
_cell.length_a   1.000
_cell.length_b   1.000
_cell.length_c   1.000
_cell.angle_alpha   90.00
_cell.angle_beta   90.00
_cell.angle_gamma   90.00
#
_symmetry.space_group_name_H-M   'P 1'
#
loop_
_entity.id
_entity.type
_entity.pdbx_description
1 polymer ?
#
loop_
_entity_poly.entity_id
_entity_poly.type
_entity_poly.pdbx_seq_one_letter_code
_entity_poly.pdbx_strand_id
1 'polypeptide(L)'
;MADLSSFTMAYWNYGISWIAMGGALYFLRTSKNFWGLSAAIILSVITLTSYQVAAQLLILAAGCAYLYAVLFKPKDSLFLELTWRPVFVYVVSCAIFLVMKKCIGPEWGRPVHFSALIHNIKPYFTDIFYQFFNGKYSSIFPMHERFLYFSSILAISLYLIYMLISKRNYCYFFALLSLAACLAFAENPFNLPFDLFWPSPRSLTCNSFLYPVLLIFVVQKIFSYHEQFQKPAFYLGAVFFVTVC
;
A
#
# COMPACT_ATOMS: atom_id res chain seq x y z
N MET A 1 -18.42 -1.65 -30.27
CA MET A 1 -17.02 -1.16 -30.37
C MET A 1 -16.74 -0.38 -29.11
N ALA A 2 -15.92 -0.87 -28.19
CA ALA A 2 -15.44 -0.07 -27.07
C ALA A 2 -14.58 1.03 -27.66
N ASP A 3 -14.92 2.28 -27.34
CA ASP A 3 -14.28 3.46 -27.90
C ASP A 3 -12.78 3.47 -27.49
N LEU A 4 -11.89 3.37 -28.48
CA LEU A 4 -10.45 3.43 -28.27
C LEU A 4 -10.03 4.69 -27.48
N SER A 5 -10.81 5.77 -27.57
CA SER A 5 -10.57 7.02 -26.83
C SER A 5 -10.75 6.84 -25.32
N SER A 6 -11.68 6.00 -24.87
CA SER A 6 -11.89 5.72 -23.45
C SER A 6 -10.73 4.90 -22.84
N PHE A 7 -10.15 4.00 -23.62
CA PHE A 7 -8.95 3.24 -23.21
C PHE A 7 -7.72 4.15 -23.10
N THR A 8 -7.50 5.02 -24.07
CA THR A 8 -6.35 5.94 -24.09
C THR A 8 -6.41 6.90 -22.89
N MET A 9 -7.58 7.49 -22.61
CA MET A 9 -7.77 8.34 -21.42
C MET A 9 -7.52 7.61 -20.09
N ALA A 10 -7.92 6.34 -19.99
CA ALA A 10 -7.67 5.55 -18.79
C ALA A 10 -6.17 5.33 -18.54
N TYR A 11 -5.37 5.10 -19.59
CA TYR A 11 -3.92 4.95 -19.47
C TYR A 11 -3.22 6.25 -19.08
N TRP A 12 -3.62 7.40 -19.63
CA TRP A 12 -3.09 8.71 -19.24
C TRP A 12 -3.36 9.02 -17.77
N ASN A 13 -4.60 8.82 -17.32
CA ASN A 13 -4.96 9.03 -15.91
C ASN A 13 -4.16 8.11 -14.98
N TYR A 14 -3.92 6.87 -15.41
CA TYR A 14 -3.10 5.91 -14.67
C TYR A 14 -1.64 6.42 -14.56
N GLY A 15 -1.02 6.80 -15.68
CA GLY A 15 0.35 7.32 -15.71
C GLY A 15 0.51 8.59 -14.86
N ILE A 16 -0.40 9.55 -15.00
CA ILE A 16 -0.40 10.79 -14.21
C ILE A 16 -0.47 10.48 -12.72
N SER A 17 -1.33 9.54 -12.30
CA SER A 17 -1.48 9.17 -10.89
C SER A 17 -0.20 8.59 -10.29
N TRP A 18 0.48 7.72 -11.02
CA TRP A 18 1.72 7.12 -10.54
C TRP A 18 2.87 8.12 -10.46
N ILE A 19 2.98 9.03 -11.45
CA ILE A 19 3.96 10.12 -11.43
C ILE A 19 3.67 11.07 -10.27
N ALA A 20 2.42 11.48 -10.08
CA ALA A 20 2.02 12.35 -8.98
C ALA A 20 2.29 11.70 -7.62
N MET A 21 1.98 10.41 -7.46
CA MET A 21 2.24 9.67 -6.23
C MET A 21 3.74 9.51 -5.96
N GLY A 22 4.54 9.21 -6.99
CA GLY A 22 6.00 9.17 -6.88
C GLY A 22 6.57 10.53 -6.44
N GLY A 23 6.05 11.62 -7.01
CA GLY A 23 6.38 12.98 -6.59
C GLY A 23 5.99 13.28 -5.14
N ALA A 24 4.80 12.87 -4.71
CA ALA A 24 4.35 13.04 -3.31
C ALA A 24 5.29 12.34 -2.33
N LEU A 25 5.64 11.07 -2.60
CA LEU A 25 6.58 10.29 -1.78
C LEU A 25 8.00 10.92 -1.79
N TYR A 26 8.44 11.43 -2.93
CA TYR A 26 9.71 12.15 -3.04
C TYR A 26 9.75 13.38 -2.13
N PHE A 27 8.72 14.23 -2.19
CA PHE A 27 8.64 15.41 -1.31
C PHE A 27 8.54 15.05 0.16
N LEU A 28 7.81 14.00 0.52
CA LEU A 28 7.74 13.50 1.89
C LEU A 28 9.09 13.03 2.43
N ARG A 29 9.93 12.48 1.55
CA ARG A 29 11.27 12.02 1.91
C ARG A 29 12.29 13.16 2.01
N THR A 30 12.28 14.06 1.04
CA THR A 30 13.36 15.04 0.86
C THR A 30 13.11 16.37 1.58
N SER A 31 11.86 16.76 1.74
CA SER A 31 11.47 18.06 2.27
C SER A 31 10.80 17.94 3.64
N LYS A 32 11.40 18.54 4.66
CA LYS A 32 10.85 18.59 6.03
C LYS A 32 10.02 19.85 6.29
N ASN A 33 9.96 20.77 5.34
CA ASN A 33 9.29 22.05 5.48
C ASN A 33 7.80 21.97 5.06
N PHE A 34 7.08 23.05 5.37
CA PHE A 34 5.66 23.21 5.03
C PHE A 34 5.40 23.09 3.52
N TRP A 35 6.27 23.64 2.67
CA TRP A 35 6.11 23.63 1.22
C TRP A 35 6.16 22.21 0.64
N GLY A 36 7.08 21.39 1.13
CA GLY A 36 7.16 19.99 0.71
C GLY A 36 5.92 19.18 1.12
N LEU A 37 5.39 19.44 2.33
CA LEU A 37 4.16 18.80 2.78
C LEU A 37 2.96 19.24 1.93
N SER A 38 2.85 20.53 1.62
CA SER A 38 1.80 21.07 0.74
C SER A 38 1.87 20.49 -0.67
N ALA A 39 3.08 20.41 -1.24
CA ALA A 39 3.29 19.78 -2.54
C ALA A 39 2.86 18.30 -2.53
N ALA A 40 3.19 17.55 -1.48
CA ALA A 40 2.78 16.17 -1.33
C ALA A 40 1.25 16.03 -1.25
N ILE A 41 0.56 16.93 -0.53
CA ILE A 41 -0.91 16.96 -0.44
C ILE A 41 -1.51 17.24 -1.83
N ILE A 42 -1.05 18.26 -2.55
CA ILE A 42 -1.55 18.62 -3.88
C ILE A 42 -1.40 17.43 -4.85
N LEU A 43 -0.21 16.82 -4.90
CA LEU A 43 0.05 15.67 -5.75
C LEU A 43 -0.82 14.45 -5.37
N SER A 44 -1.08 14.26 -4.08
CA SER A 44 -1.96 13.18 -3.60
C SER A 44 -3.42 13.44 -3.97
N VAL A 45 -3.89 14.70 -3.95
CA VAL A 45 -5.24 15.07 -4.44
C VAL A 45 -5.33 14.81 -5.94
N ILE A 46 -4.33 15.20 -6.74
CA ILE A 46 -4.26 14.87 -8.18
C ILE A 46 -4.35 13.36 -8.38
N THR A 47 -3.64 12.58 -7.58
CA THR A 47 -3.70 11.11 -7.63
C THR A 47 -5.10 10.59 -7.34
N LEU A 48 -5.75 11.07 -6.28
CA LEU A 48 -7.11 10.67 -5.90
C LEU A 48 -8.14 11.02 -6.96
N THR A 49 -7.98 12.14 -7.64
CA THR A 49 -8.90 12.56 -8.71
C THR A 49 -8.70 11.77 -10.01
N SER A 50 -7.47 11.32 -10.27
CA SER A 50 -7.13 10.60 -11.50
C SER A 50 -7.27 9.08 -11.33
N TYR A 51 -6.64 8.49 -10.29
CA TYR A 51 -6.70 7.06 -10.01
C TYR A 51 -6.47 6.75 -8.53
N GLN A 52 -7.54 6.53 -7.81
CA GLN A 52 -7.57 6.42 -6.35
C GLN A 52 -6.67 5.31 -5.79
N VAL A 53 -6.47 4.22 -6.53
CA VAL A 53 -5.65 3.08 -6.08
C VAL A 53 -4.20 3.50 -5.80
N ALA A 54 -3.63 4.40 -6.61
CA ALA A 54 -2.25 4.84 -6.42
C ALA A 54 -2.05 5.62 -5.10
N ALA A 55 -3.09 6.28 -4.58
CA ALA A 55 -3.01 7.03 -3.32
C ALA A 55 -2.77 6.10 -2.10
N GLN A 56 -3.13 4.83 -2.20
CA GLN A 56 -2.93 3.84 -1.14
C GLN A 56 -1.44 3.59 -0.84
N LEU A 57 -0.55 3.87 -1.80
CA LEU A 57 0.89 3.79 -1.59
C LEU A 57 1.37 4.65 -0.42
N LEU A 58 0.66 5.72 -0.05
CA LEU A 58 1.01 6.51 1.14
C LEU A 58 0.86 5.68 2.43
N ILE A 59 -0.23 4.93 2.55
CA ILE A 59 -0.47 4.06 3.72
C ILE A 59 0.49 2.88 3.70
N LEU A 60 0.71 2.27 2.51
CA LEU A 60 1.67 1.18 2.38
C LEU A 60 3.09 1.64 2.71
N ALA A 61 3.50 2.82 2.23
CA ALA A 61 4.81 3.39 2.55
C ALA A 61 4.97 3.65 4.06
N ALA A 62 3.94 4.21 4.71
CA ALA A 62 3.95 4.43 6.16
C ALA A 62 4.04 3.11 6.95
N GLY A 63 3.20 2.14 6.60
CA GLY A 63 3.18 0.84 7.26
C GLY A 63 4.48 0.06 7.05
N CYS A 64 5.00 0.03 5.83
CA CYS A 64 6.29 -0.61 5.54
C CYS A 64 7.46 0.11 6.24
N ALA A 65 7.46 1.45 6.32
CA ALA A 65 8.47 2.19 7.05
C ALA A 65 8.45 1.86 8.54
N TYR A 66 7.25 1.76 9.14
CA TYR A 66 7.11 1.37 10.54
C TYR A 66 7.55 -0.09 10.77
N LEU A 67 7.11 -1.03 9.91
CA LEU A 67 7.57 -2.41 9.97
C LEU A 67 9.10 -2.50 9.89
N TYR A 68 9.70 -1.77 8.95
CA TYR A 68 11.16 -1.71 8.83
C TYR A 68 11.83 -1.19 10.10
N ALA A 69 11.32 -0.09 10.66
CA ALA A 69 11.85 0.49 11.89
C ALA A 69 11.79 -0.49 13.07
N VAL A 70 10.71 -1.25 13.20
CA VAL A 70 10.57 -2.25 14.28
C VAL A 70 11.43 -3.48 14.06
N LEU A 71 11.52 -3.97 12.80
CA LEU A 71 12.27 -5.19 12.46
C LEU A 71 13.79 -4.99 12.51
N PHE A 72 14.28 -3.86 12.04
CA PHE A 72 15.71 -3.62 11.80
C PHE A 72 16.32 -2.55 12.71
N LYS A 73 15.48 -1.75 13.41
CA LYS A 73 15.91 -0.69 14.32
C LYS A 73 16.99 0.22 13.73
N PRO A 74 16.74 0.83 12.56
CA PRO A 74 17.71 1.73 11.94
C PRO A 74 18.01 2.89 12.88
N LYS A 75 19.27 3.38 12.86
CA LYS A 75 19.67 4.55 13.65
C LYS A 75 19.10 5.87 13.11
N ASP A 76 18.61 5.84 11.88
CA ASP A 76 18.11 7.03 11.19
C ASP A 76 16.66 7.35 11.62
N SER A 77 16.45 8.58 12.11
CA SER A 77 15.12 9.11 12.48
C SER A 77 14.18 9.26 11.28
N LEU A 78 14.71 9.22 10.05
CA LEU A 78 13.93 9.35 8.82
C LEU A 78 12.79 8.33 8.74
N PHE A 79 13.01 7.09 9.20
CA PHE A 79 11.98 6.06 9.20
C PHE A 79 10.80 6.37 10.12
N LEU A 80 11.04 7.05 11.24
CA LEU A 80 9.95 7.49 12.12
C LEU A 80 9.13 8.61 11.49
N GLU A 81 9.78 9.54 10.78
CA GLU A 81 9.09 10.60 10.05
C GLU A 81 8.24 10.04 8.90
N LEU A 82 8.73 9.02 8.21
CA LEU A 82 8.01 8.34 7.13
C LEU A 82 6.81 7.51 7.61
N THR A 83 6.62 7.30 8.92
CA THR A 83 5.44 6.59 9.42
C THR A 83 4.20 7.48 9.49
N TRP A 84 4.29 8.69 10.03
CA TRP A 84 3.12 9.54 10.26
C TRP A 84 2.84 10.53 9.13
N ARG A 85 3.88 11.05 8.46
CA ARG A 85 3.72 12.06 7.39
C ARG A 85 2.90 11.57 6.21
N PRO A 86 3.13 10.36 5.64
CA PRO A 86 2.30 9.84 4.56
C PRO A 86 0.85 9.61 5.00
N VAL A 87 0.61 9.15 6.25
CA VAL A 87 -0.74 8.99 6.79
C VAL A 87 -1.45 10.34 6.87
N PHE A 88 -0.78 11.37 7.41
CA PHE A 88 -1.32 12.72 7.48
C PHE A 88 -1.69 13.25 6.10
N VAL A 89 -0.76 13.16 5.13
CA VAL A 89 -1.01 13.58 3.74
C VAL A 89 -2.19 12.83 3.16
N TYR A 90 -2.27 11.52 3.36
CA TYR A 90 -3.39 10.72 2.88
C TYR A 90 -4.73 11.19 3.45
N VAL A 91 -4.83 11.35 4.77
CA VAL A 91 -6.07 11.79 5.44
C VAL A 91 -6.51 13.18 4.95
N VAL A 92 -5.57 14.13 4.89
CA VAL A 92 -5.87 15.49 4.43
C VAL A 92 -6.29 15.48 2.96
N SER A 93 -5.59 14.73 2.11
CA SER A 93 -5.92 14.62 0.69
C SER A 93 -7.29 13.96 0.46
N CYS A 94 -7.63 12.93 1.24
CA CYS A 94 -8.96 12.32 1.20
C CYS A 94 -10.05 13.32 1.63
N ALA A 95 -9.82 14.11 2.69
CA ALA A 95 -10.76 15.12 3.13
C ALA A 95 -11.00 16.19 2.04
N ILE A 96 -9.92 16.70 1.44
CA ILE A 96 -10.01 17.66 0.31
C ILE A 96 -10.77 17.03 -0.86
N PHE A 97 -10.44 15.79 -1.23
CA PHE A 97 -11.12 15.06 -2.31
C PHE A 97 -12.62 14.92 -2.06
N LEU A 98 -13.02 14.57 -0.84
CA LEU A 98 -14.44 14.44 -0.48
C LEU A 98 -15.18 15.77 -0.53
N VAL A 99 -14.54 16.86 -0.08
CA VAL A 99 -15.11 18.22 -0.20
C VAL A 99 -15.27 18.61 -1.66
N MET A 100 -14.23 18.43 -2.48
CA MET A 100 -14.30 18.69 -3.92
C MET A 100 -15.43 17.90 -4.58
N LYS A 101 -15.54 16.60 -4.28
CA LYS A 101 -16.63 15.76 -4.80
C LYS A 101 -18.01 16.27 -4.42
N LYS A 102 -18.19 16.76 -3.20
CA LYS A 102 -19.45 17.35 -2.74
C LYS A 102 -19.76 18.67 -3.46
N CYS A 103 -18.75 19.50 -3.73
CA CYS A 103 -18.92 20.79 -4.41
C CYS A 103 -19.20 20.64 -5.92
N ILE A 104 -18.61 19.65 -6.58
CA ILE A 104 -18.77 19.43 -8.03
C ILE A 104 -20.10 18.73 -8.35
N GLY A 105 -20.65 17.99 -7.40
CA GLY A 105 -21.95 17.33 -7.53
C GLY A 105 -21.89 15.85 -7.85
N PRO A 106 -23.07 15.18 -7.91
CA PRO A 106 -23.19 13.73 -8.02
C PRO A 106 -22.73 13.17 -9.38
N GLU A 107 -22.60 14.00 -10.40
CA GLU A 107 -22.12 13.61 -11.73
C GLU A 107 -20.65 13.15 -11.71
N TRP A 108 -19.92 13.54 -10.66
CA TRP A 108 -18.51 13.19 -10.51
C TRP A 108 -18.32 11.84 -9.81
N GLY A 109 -18.75 10.78 -10.49
CA GLY A 109 -18.56 9.40 -10.08
C GLY A 109 -19.75 8.81 -9.33
N ARG A 110 -19.56 7.58 -8.83
CA ARG A 110 -20.61 6.79 -8.17
C ARG A 110 -21.03 7.42 -6.85
N PRO A 111 -22.32 7.36 -6.47
CA PRO A 111 -22.76 7.82 -5.17
C PRO A 111 -22.11 7.01 -4.05
N VAL A 112 -21.81 7.68 -2.94
CA VAL A 112 -21.23 7.07 -1.74
C VAL A 112 -22.36 6.83 -0.74
N HIS A 113 -22.55 5.58 -0.32
CA HIS A 113 -23.55 5.20 0.67
C HIS A 113 -22.87 4.59 1.90
N PHE A 114 -23.09 5.17 3.09
CA PHE A 114 -22.52 4.63 4.34
C PHE A 114 -23.06 3.24 4.69
N SER A 115 -24.29 2.91 4.29
CA SER A 115 -24.87 1.57 4.44
C SER A 115 -24.10 0.52 3.63
N ALA A 116 -23.68 0.88 2.42
CA ALA A 116 -22.89 0.00 1.57
C ALA A 116 -21.53 -0.33 2.20
N LEU A 117 -20.91 0.62 2.94
CA LEU A 117 -19.65 0.39 3.64
C LEU A 117 -19.75 -0.79 4.61
N ILE A 118 -20.78 -0.82 5.46
CA ILE A 118 -20.99 -1.90 6.44
C ILE A 118 -21.25 -3.23 5.73
N HIS A 119 -22.08 -3.21 4.68
CA HIS A 119 -22.41 -4.40 3.89
C HIS A 119 -21.18 -4.98 3.17
N ASN A 120 -20.31 -4.13 2.66
CA ASN A 120 -19.14 -4.51 1.87
C ASN A 120 -17.91 -4.90 2.71
N ILE A 121 -17.87 -4.63 4.02
CA ILE A 121 -16.73 -5.02 4.88
C ILE A 121 -16.47 -6.52 4.79
N LYS A 122 -17.51 -7.35 4.96
CA LYS A 122 -17.34 -8.81 4.92
C LYS A 122 -16.86 -9.32 3.56
N PRO A 123 -17.51 -8.99 2.42
CA PRO A 123 -16.98 -9.33 1.09
C PRO A 123 -15.55 -8.85 0.86
N TYR A 124 -15.21 -7.65 1.30
CA TYR A 124 -13.87 -7.10 1.16
C TYR A 124 -12.81 -7.99 1.81
N PHE A 125 -12.98 -8.37 3.06
CA PHE A 125 -12.02 -9.25 3.75
C PHE A 125 -12.06 -10.68 3.22
N THR A 126 -13.22 -11.22 2.84
CA THR A 126 -13.29 -12.56 2.23
C THR A 126 -12.63 -12.58 0.86
N ASP A 127 -12.74 -11.51 0.08
CA ASP A 127 -12.10 -11.42 -1.24
C ASP A 127 -10.58 -11.30 -1.13
N ILE A 128 -10.04 -10.60 -0.11
CA ILE A 128 -8.61 -10.62 0.18
C ILE A 128 -8.10 -12.05 0.31
N PHE A 129 -8.76 -12.86 1.12
CA PHE A 129 -8.40 -14.27 1.30
C PHE A 129 -8.69 -15.11 0.06
N TYR A 130 -9.86 -14.94 -0.55
CA TYR A 130 -10.30 -15.74 -1.69
C TYR A 130 -9.43 -15.52 -2.94
N GLN A 131 -9.06 -14.29 -3.24
CA GLN A 131 -8.22 -13.95 -4.38
C GLN A 131 -6.81 -14.53 -4.23
N PHE A 132 -6.29 -14.58 -3.01
CA PHE A 132 -5.00 -15.21 -2.74
C PHE A 132 -5.04 -16.73 -2.88
N PHE A 133 -6.13 -17.40 -2.48
CA PHE A 133 -6.18 -18.86 -2.44
C PHE A 133 -6.76 -19.49 -3.71
N ASN A 134 -7.80 -18.93 -4.30
CA ASN A 134 -8.56 -19.59 -5.35
C ASN A 134 -8.29 -19.12 -6.78
N GLY A 135 -7.41 -18.17 -6.97
CA GLY A 135 -6.86 -17.90 -8.29
C GLY A 135 -7.82 -17.38 -9.35
N LYS A 136 -8.99 -16.86 -9.00
CA LYS A 136 -9.90 -16.23 -9.98
C LYS A 136 -9.25 -15.06 -10.73
N TYR A 137 -8.17 -14.50 -10.15
CA TYR A 137 -7.29 -13.49 -10.75
C TYR A 137 -5.84 -14.00 -10.87
N SER A 138 -5.66 -15.31 -11.04
CA SER A 138 -4.38 -16.01 -11.06
C SER A 138 -3.44 -15.60 -12.19
N SER A 139 -3.93 -14.87 -13.18
CA SER A 139 -3.10 -14.36 -14.28
C SER A 139 -2.11 -13.29 -13.83
N ILE A 140 -2.34 -12.62 -12.69
CA ILE A 140 -1.48 -11.53 -12.20
C ILE A 140 -0.38 -12.06 -11.28
N PHE A 141 -0.68 -13.09 -10.48
CA PHE A 141 0.27 -13.71 -9.56
C PHE A 141 0.32 -15.22 -9.78
N PRO A 142 1.41 -15.76 -10.33
CA PRO A 142 1.64 -17.21 -10.42
C PRO A 142 1.54 -17.87 -9.04
N MET A 143 1.21 -19.18 -9.01
CA MET A 143 0.97 -19.90 -7.75
C MET A 143 2.17 -19.85 -6.77
N HIS A 144 3.39 -19.90 -7.31
CA HIS A 144 4.62 -19.82 -6.51
C HIS A 144 4.82 -18.44 -5.87
N GLU A 145 4.45 -17.35 -6.55
CA GLU A 145 4.54 -15.99 -5.99
C GLU A 145 3.53 -15.80 -4.86
N ARG A 146 2.33 -16.34 -5.01
CA ARG A 146 1.30 -16.31 -3.94
C ARG A 146 1.79 -17.07 -2.71
N PHE A 147 2.39 -18.23 -2.91
CA PHE A 147 2.96 -18.99 -1.80
C PHE A 147 4.07 -18.22 -1.08
N LEU A 148 4.99 -17.59 -1.82
CA LEU A 148 6.06 -16.78 -1.25
C LEU A 148 5.51 -15.54 -0.52
N TYR A 149 4.49 -14.89 -1.08
CA TYR A 149 3.83 -13.75 -0.43
C TYR A 149 3.19 -14.14 0.89
N PHE A 150 2.38 -15.21 0.87
CA PHE A 150 1.73 -15.72 2.08
C PHE A 150 2.74 -16.18 3.13
N SER A 151 3.78 -16.88 2.71
CA SER A 151 4.86 -17.32 3.60
C SER A 151 5.60 -16.14 4.22
N SER A 152 5.78 -15.05 3.47
CA SER A 152 6.39 -13.82 3.97
C SER A 152 5.51 -13.14 5.02
N ILE A 153 4.21 -13.02 4.78
CA ILE A 153 3.25 -12.49 5.76
C ILE A 153 3.26 -13.33 7.03
N LEU A 154 3.18 -14.64 6.88
CA LEU A 154 3.18 -15.57 8.02
C LEU A 154 4.48 -15.46 8.82
N ALA A 155 5.64 -15.47 8.16
CA ALA A 155 6.94 -15.37 8.81
C ALA A 155 7.10 -14.07 9.60
N ILE A 156 6.72 -12.92 9.02
CA ILE A 156 6.75 -11.62 9.71
C ILE A 156 5.77 -11.63 10.89
N SER A 157 4.56 -12.12 10.70
CA SER A 157 3.54 -12.19 11.76
C SER A 157 4.00 -13.04 12.94
N LEU A 158 4.50 -14.23 12.68
CA LEU A 158 5.02 -15.13 13.72
C LEU A 158 6.21 -14.52 14.46
N TYR A 159 7.13 -13.87 13.74
CA TYR A 159 8.24 -13.17 14.35
C TYR A 159 7.77 -12.03 15.27
N LEU A 160 6.84 -11.19 14.81
CA LEU A 160 6.30 -10.07 15.59
C LEU A 160 5.55 -10.56 16.83
N ILE A 161 4.75 -11.64 16.70
CA ILE A 161 4.05 -12.28 17.84
C ILE A 161 5.07 -12.82 18.85
N TYR A 162 6.08 -13.54 18.38
CA TYR A 162 7.15 -14.04 19.26
C TYR A 162 7.84 -12.91 20.01
N MET A 163 8.20 -11.83 19.32
CA MET A 163 8.83 -10.66 19.94
C MET A 163 7.91 -9.92 20.90
N LEU A 164 6.61 -9.83 20.60
CA LEU A 164 5.60 -9.24 21.48
C LEU A 164 5.52 -10.00 22.80
N ILE A 165 5.44 -11.32 22.75
CA ILE A 165 5.37 -12.20 23.93
C ILE A 165 6.70 -12.17 24.71
N SER A 166 7.83 -12.31 24.02
CA SER A 166 9.16 -12.39 24.63
C SER A 166 9.62 -11.07 25.24
N LYS A 167 9.44 -9.96 24.53
CA LYS A 167 9.92 -8.63 24.94
C LYS A 167 8.89 -7.78 25.64
N ARG A 168 7.60 -8.18 25.63
CA ARG A 168 6.46 -7.44 26.20
C ARG A 168 6.43 -5.96 25.76
N ASN A 169 6.85 -5.68 24.52
CA ASN A 169 6.94 -4.33 23.98
C ASN A 169 5.82 -4.08 22.98
N TYR A 170 4.96 -3.12 23.27
CA TYR A 170 3.79 -2.76 22.44
C TYR A 170 4.15 -2.30 21.01
N CYS A 171 5.40 -1.89 20.74
CA CYS A 171 5.82 -1.58 19.37
C CYS A 171 5.58 -2.76 18.39
N TYR A 172 5.72 -4.00 18.86
CA TYR A 172 5.45 -5.19 18.03
C TYR A 172 3.96 -5.40 17.77
N PHE A 173 3.10 -5.02 18.72
CA PHE A 173 1.65 -5.01 18.51
C PHE A 173 1.25 -3.99 17.44
N PHE A 174 1.78 -2.77 17.51
CA PHE A 174 1.53 -1.76 16.48
C PHE A 174 2.12 -2.15 15.12
N ALA A 175 3.23 -2.91 15.09
CA ALA A 175 3.77 -3.46 13.85
C ALA A 175 2.83 -4.50 13.22
N LEU A 176 2.18 -5.35 14.03
CA LEU A 176 1.15 -6.26 13.54
C LEU A 176 -0.06 -5.51 12.97
N LEU A 177 -0.51 -4.45 13.66
CA LEU A 177 -1.58 -3.58 13.14
C LEU A 177 -1.17 -2.90 11.84
N SER A 178 0.09 -2.43 11.73
CA SER A 178 0.61 -1.86 10.48
C SER A 178 0.65 -2.87 9.35
N LEU A 179 1.03 -4.10 9.61
CA LEU A 179 0.99 -5.18 8.62
C LEU A 179 -0.44 -5.45 8.16
N ALA A 180 -1.39 -5.56 9.10
CA ALA A 180 -2.81 -5.73 8.78
C ALA A 180 -3.37 -4.55 7.97
N ALA A 181 -2.99 -3.31 8.33
CA ALA A 181 -3.36 -2.12 7.57
C ALA A 181 -2.76 -2.16 6.15
N CYS A 182 -1.48 -2.51 5.99
CA CYS A 182 -0.88 -2.68 4.67
C CYS A 182 -1.65 -3.70 3.81
N LEU A 183 -2.00 -4.85 4.39
CA LEU A 183 -2.77 -5.88 3.68
C LEU A 183 -4.17 -5.37 3.30
N ALA A 184 -4.86 -4.70 4.21
CA ALA A 184 -6.17 -4.12 3.92
C ALA A 184 -6.09 -3.04 2.84
N PHE A 185 -5.13 -2.12 2.90
CA PHE A 185 -4.96 -1.05 1.92
C PHE A 185 -4.30 -1.49 0.61
N ALA A 186 -3.69 -2.67 0.56
CA ALA A 186 -3.20 -3.24 -0.70
C ALA A 186 -4.34 -3.59 -1.66
N GLU A 187 -5.55 -3.77 -1.12
CA GLU A 187 -6.78 -3.90 -1.90
C GLU A 187 -7.57 -2.60 -1.88
N ASN A 188 -8.11 -2.06 -2.79
CA ASN A 188 -8.72 -0.74 -2.89
C ASN A 188 -9.89 -0.51 -1.88
N PRO A 189 -9.68 0.03 -0.67
CA PRO A 189 -10.75 0.29 0.30
C PRO A 189 -11.74 1.37 -0.16
N PHE A 190 -11.40 2.17 -1.17
CA PHE A 190 -12.33 3.13 -1.77
C PHE A 190 -13.53 2.47 -2.45
N ASN A 191 -13.50 1.17 -2.72
CA ASN A 191 -14.66 0.44 -3.23
C ASN A 191 -15.69 0.11 -2.15
N LEU A 192 -15.32 0.18 -0.87
CA LEU A 192 -16.22 -0.17 0.25
C LEU A 192 -17.51 0.66 0.30
N PRO A 193 -17.49 2.00 0.10
CA PRO A 193 -18.70 2.79 0.21
C PRO A 193 -19.58 2.81 -1.05
N PHE A 194 -19.30 1.98 -2.05
CA PHE A 194 -20.12 1.89 -3.26
C PHE A 194 -21.09 0.70 -3.23
N ASP A 195 -22.28 0.87 -3.78
CA ASP A 195 -23.33 -0.17 -3.81
C ASP A 195 -22.89 -1.45 -4.54
N LEU A 196 -22.00 -1.32 -5.51
CA LEU A 196 -21.40 -2.44 -6.21
C LEU A 196 -19.93 -2.55 -5.81
N PHE A 197 -19.68 -3.48 -4.89
CA PHE A 197 -18.29 -3.90 -4.60
C PHE A 197 -17.78 -4.71 -5.80
N TRP A 198 -16.85 -4.09 -6.54
CA TRP A 198 -16.22 -4.72 -7.69
C TRP A 198 -14.72 -4.84 -7.49
N PRO A 199 -14.23 -6.00 -7.04
CA PRO A 199 -12.80 -6.26 -7.01
C PRO A 199 -12.30 -6.36 -8.46
N SER A 200 -11.61 -5.34 -8.92
CA SER A 200 -10.99 -5.37 -10.25
C SER A 200 -9.53 -5.78 -10.14
N PRO A 201 -8.95 -6.45 -11.15
CA PRO A 201 -7.51 -6.72 -11.18
C PRO A 201 -6.65 -5.46 -10.99
N ARG A 202 -7.15 -4.31 -11.43
CA ARG A 202 -6.49 -3.00 -11.26
C ARG A 202 -6.42 -2.55 -9.81
N SER A 203 -7.35 -2.99 -8.95
CA SER A 203 -7.31 -2.68 -7.52
C SER A 203 -6.21 -3.42 -6.79
N LEU A 204 -5.68 -4.50 -7.37
CA LEU A 204 -4.60 -5.32 -6.80
C LEU A 204 -3.20 -4.79 -7.12
N THR A 205 -3.07 -3.69 -7.86
CA THR A 205 -1.77 -3.15 -8.26
C THR A 205 -0.88 -2.83 -7.06
N CYS A 206 -1.48 -2.38 -5.95
CA CYS A 206 -0.73 -2.10 -4.71
C CYS A 206 -0.14 -3.37 -4.07
N ASN A 207 -0.72 -4.55 -4.30
CA ASN A 207 -0.15 -5.82 -3.86
C ASN A 207 1.18 -6.12 -4.57
N SER A 208 1.35 -5.69 -5.83
CA SER A 208 2.61 -5.83 -6.56
C SER A 208 3.76 -5.05 -5.94
N PHE A 209 3.47 -4.00 -5.16
CA PHE A 209 4.48 -3.27 -4.38
C PHE A 209 4.68 -3.88 -2.99
N LEU A 210 3.60 -4.30 -2.34
CA LEU A 210 3.68 -4.84 -0.98
C LEU A 210 4.44 -6.17 -0.95
N TYR A 211 4.16 -7.06 -1.90
CA TYR A 211 4.77 -8.38 -1.96
C TYR A 211 6.30 -8.36 -1.95
N PRO A 212 6.99 -7.70 -2.91
CA PRO A 212 8.45 -7.69 -2.91
C PRO A 212 9.04 -7.03 -1.66
N VAL A 213 8.39 -6.01 -1.09
CA VAL A 213 8.86 -5.37 0.14
C VAL A 213 8.81 -6.34 1.32
N LEU A 214 7.72 -7.09 1.50
CA LEU A 214 7.61 -8.08 2.57
C LEU A 214 8.61 -9.22 2.38
N LEU A 215 8.80 -9.68 1.16
CA LEU A 215 9.80 -10.70 0.84
C LEU A 215 11.22 -10.22 1.16
N ILE A 216 11.57 -8.97 0.78
CA ILE A 216 12.85 -8.35 1.13
C ILE A 216 13.03 -8.30 2.65
N PHE A 217 11.98 -7.94 3.40
CA PHE A 217 12.06 -7.91 4.87
C PHE A 217 12.38 -9.29 5.45
N VAL A 218 11.74 -10.35 4.96
CA VAL A 218 12.04 -11.73 5.40
C VAL A 218 13.46 -12.10 5.07
N VAL A 219 13.86 -11.93 3.82
CA VAL A 219 15.21 -12.24 3.33
C VAL A 219 16.26 -11.47 4.14
N GLN A 220 16.10 -10.16 4.29
CA GLN A 220 17.02 -9.31 5.05
C GLN A 220 17.06 -9.71 6.53
N LYS A 221 15.91 -10.13 7.11
CA LYS A 221 15.87 -10.58 8.50
C LYS A 221 16.60 -11.91 8.70
N ILE A 222 16.42 -12.88 7.80
CA ILE A 222 17.15 -14.14 7.81
C ILE A 222 18.66 -13.89 7.74
N PHE A 223 19.09 -13.05 6.79
CA PHE A 223 20.50 -12.74 6.59
C PHE A 223 21.10 -11.83 7.66
N SER A 224 20.29 -11.07 8.41
CA SER A 224 20.80 -10.27 9.53
C SER A 224 21.35 -11.12 10.70
N TYR A 225 21.00 -12.40 10.75
CA TYR A 225 21.63 -13.35 11.68
C TYR A 225 23.00 -13.85 11.22
N HIS A 226 23.36 -13.63 9.94
CA HIS A 226 24.64 -13.99 9.36
C HIS A 226 25.28 -12.75 8.74
N GLU A 227 26.13 -12.04 9.49
CA GLU A 227 26.78 -10.78 9.03
C GLU A 227 27.47 -10.87 7.67
N GLN A 228 27.95 -12.06 7.31
CA GLN A 228 28.62 -12.36 6.04
C GLN A 228 27.70 -12.21 4.80
N PHE A 229 26.37 -12.24 4.97
CA PHE A 229 25.39 -12.25 3.86
C PHE A 229 24.58 -10.96 3.72
N GLN A 230 24.82 -9.93 4.55
CA GLN A 230 24.03 -8.70 4.51
C GLN A 230 24.11 -7.95 3.17
N LYS A 231 25.31 -7.85 2.59
CA LYS A 231 25.52 -7.15 1.30
C LYS A 231 24.92 -7.90 0.11
N PRO A 232 25.17 -9.23 -0.07
CA PRO A 232 24.56 -9.98 -1.17
C PRO A 232 23.02 -9.99 -1.12
N ALA A 233 22.41 -10.04 0.06
CA ALA A 233 20.95 -10.04 0.20
C ALA A 233 20.31 -8.75 -0.27
N PHE A 234 20.95 -7.59 -0.01
CA PHE A 234 20.49 -6.30 -0.50
C PHE A 234 20.54 -6.24 -2.03
N TYR A 235 21.63 -6.72 -2.65
CA TYR A 235 21.77 -6.77 -4.10
C TYR A 235 20.78 -7.73 -4.75
N LEU A 236 20.56 -8.91 -4.17
CA LEU A 236 19.56 -9.87 -4.63
C LEU A 236 18.14 -9.28 -4.56
N GLY A 237 17.81 -8.58 -3.47
CA GLY A 237 16.54 -7.88 -3.33
C GLY A 237 16.36 -6.77 -4.36
N ALA A 238 17.40 -5.98 -4.63
CA ALA A 238 17.37 -4.93 -5.64
C ALA A 238 17.24 -5.50 -7.06
N VAL A 239 17.96 -6.57 -7.39
CA VAL A 239 17.86 -7.27 -8.69
C VAL A 239 16.47 -7.87 -8.84
N PHE A 240 15.92 -8.50 -7.80
CA PHE A 240 14.57 -9.07 -7.85
C PHE A 240 13.52 -7.98 -8.07
N PHE A 241 13.67 -6.83 -7.41
CA PHE A 241 12.76 -5.68 -7.60
C PHE A 241 12.79 -5.15 -9.04
N VAL A 242 13.97 -5.07 -9.67
CA VAL A 242 14.14 -4.60 -11.05
C VAL A 242 13.62 -5.62 -12.08
N THR A 243 13.65 -6.93 -11.76
CA THR A 243 13.22 -7.98 -12.71
C THR A 243 11.74 -8.32 -12.63
N VAL A 244 11.06 -7.93 -11.53
CA VAL A 244 9.62 -8.23 -11.31
C VAL A 244 8.74 -7.00 -11.56
N CYS A 245 9.32 -5.79 -11.55
CA CYS A 245 8.65 -4.54 -11.94
C CYS A 245 8.93 -4.19 -13.39
#